data_14298155844d568210713f14b2a9bb54
#
_entry.id   14298155844d568210713f14b2a9bb54
#
_cell.length_a   1.000
_cell.length_b   1.000
_cell.length_c   1.000
_cell.angle_alpha   90.00
_cell.angle_beta   90.00
_cell.angle_gamma   90.00
#
_symmetry.space_group_name_H-M   'P 1'
#
loop_
_entity.id
_entity.type
_entity.pdbx_description
1 polymer ?
#
loop_
_entity_poly.entity_id
_entity_poly.type
_entity_poly.pdbx_seq_one_letter_code
_entity_poly.pdbx_strand_id
1 'polypeptide(L)'
;IYRDGQIVGCDVTKNGGIIEVKDVTEGLWSFVETEAPAGFCADPAPISVYVDTTDGDKQYTVTAANYELPSMKIIKTDAQTGAPIPGTAFSVKSVTGSYSTSVTTGSDGSATFSDIPADVYVVREESVPEPYVVSHTEQTVALRPGKTSEVRFQDYQKPGLEILKKNIATGEPIEGVTYLIEQIDG
;
A
#
# COMPACT_ATOMS: atom_id res chain seq x y z
N ILE A 1 20.60 24.15 3.12
CA ILE A 1 21.25 24.67 4.34
C ILE A 1 20.88 26.15 4.44
N TYR A 2 20.38 26.55 5.59
CA TYR A 2 19.96 27.91 5.89
C TYR A 2 20.73 28.45 7.09
N ARG A 3 20.96 29.75 7.14
CA ARG A 3 21.38 30.50 8.33
C ARG A 3 20.47 31.71 8.51
N ASP A 4 19.87 31.86 9.68
CA ASP A 4 18.92 32.93 10.01
C ASP A 4 17.81 33.11 8.94
N GLY A 5 17.33 31.98 8.39
CA GLY A 5 16.30 31.94 7.36
C GLY A 5 16.78 32.20 5.92
N GLN A 6 18.07 32.47 5.71
CA GLN A 6 18.66 32.68 4.37
C GLN A 6 19.37 31.42 3.89
N ILE A 7 19.21 31.04 2.61
CA ILE A 7 19.94 29.93 2.00
C ILE A 7 21.42 30.27 1.93
N VAL A 8 22.27 29.44 2.52
CA VAL A 8 23.72 29.59 2.51
C VAL A 8 24.45 28.48 1.77
N GLY A 9 23.77 27.39 1.46
CA GLY A 9 24.37 26.30 0.68
C GLY A 9 23.44 25.14 0.46
N CYS A 10 23.93 24.17 -0.33
CA CYS A 10 23.33 22.87 -0.57
C CYS A 10 24.48 21.85 -0.61
N ASP A 11 24.29 20.69 0.00
CA ASP A 11 25.24 19.58 -0.08
C ASP A 11 24.47 18.26 0.04
N VAL A 12 25.16 17.17 -0.27
CA VAL A 12 24.64 15.79 -0.24
C VAL A 12 25.42 15.02 0.80
N THR A 13 24.74 14.17 1.59
CA THR A 13 25.38 13.31 2.57
C THR A 13 26.42 12.38 1.92
N LYS A 14 27.58 12.25 2.54
CA LYS A 14 28.75 11.45 2.09
C LYS A 14 29.32 10.68 3.27
N ASN A 15 30.21 9.73 2.99
CA ASN A 15 31.06 9.09 4.01
C ASN A 15 30.32 8.68 5.30
N GLY A 16 29.28 7.87 5.17
CA GLY A 16 28.50 7.40 6.31
C GLY A 16 27.31 8.29 6.69
N GLY A 17 26.79 9.07 5.75
CA GLY A 17 25.58 9.89 5.96
C GLY A 17 25.87 11.26 6.58
N ILE A 18 27.06 11.82 6.36
CA ILE A 18 27.50 13.09 7.00
C ILE A 18 27.53 14.21 5.96
N ILE A 19 27.06 15.39 6.37
CA ILE A 19 27.39 16.69 5.79
C ILE A 19 28.19 17.44 6.83
N GLU A 20 29.36 17.93 6.47
CA GLU A 20 30.23 18.75 7.33
C GLU A 20 30.27 20.18 6.78
N VAL A 21 29.85 21.16 7.58
CA VAL A 21 29.93 22.56 7.24
C VAL A 21 31.02 23.18 8.11
N LYS A 22 32.09 23.74 7.47
CA LYS A 22 33.23 24.37 8.14
C LYS A 22 33.07 25.87 8.16
N ASP A 23 33.86 26.51 9.03
CA ASP A 23 33.92 27.96 9.13
C ASP A 23 32.56 28.60 9.36
N VAL A 24 31.75 27.96 10.21
CA VAL A 24 30.41 28.42 10.55
C VAL A 24 30.46 29.68 11.38
N THR A 25 29.58 30.63 11.11
CA THR A 25 29.46 31.88 11.90
C THR A 25 28.26 31.77 12.84
N GLU A 26 28.24 32.65 13.85
CA GLU A 26 27.14 32.75 14.81
C GLU A 26 25.77 32.87 14.10
N GLY A 27 24.74 32.19 14.63
CA GLY A 27 23.37 32.26 14.14
C GLY A 27 22.61 30.94 14.21
N LEU A 28 21.35 30.96 13.80
CA LEU A 28 20.50 29.77 13.70
C LEU A 28 20.74 29.07 12.38
N TRP A 29 21.36 27.90 12.43
CA TRP A 29 21.58 27.02 11.27
C TRP A 29 20.49 26.01 11.20
N SER A 30 19.91 25.85 9.99
CA SER A 30 18.84 24.89 9.71
C SER A 30 19.14 24.08 8.46
N PHE A 31 18.82 22.80 8.52
CA PHE A 31 18.99 21.84 7.44
C PHE A 31 17.60 21.32 7.05
N VAL A 32 17.27 21.40 5.78
CA VAL A 32 16.02 20.90 5.22
C VAL A 32 16.37 19.87 4.16
N GLU A 33 15.84 18.67 4.29
CA GLU A 33 15.99 17.65 3.26
C GLU A 33 15.11 18.01 2.06
N THR A 34 15.68 18.05 0.88
CA THR A 34 14.96 18.34 -0.37
C THR A 34 14.74 17.09 -1.21
N GLU A 35 15.55 16.06 -1.00
CA GLU A 35 15.48 14.80 -1.74
C GLU A 35 16.01 13.67 -0.86
N ALA A 36 15.24 12.56 -0.73
CA ALA A 36 15.69 11.35 -0.09
C ALA A 36 16.34 10.39 -1.10
N PRO A 37 17.24 9.49 -0.66
CA PRO A 37 17.73 8.41 -1.52
C PRO A 37 16.59 7.46 -1.92
N ALA A 38 16.81 6.71 -3.02
CA ALA A 38 15.85 5.70 -3.47
C ALA A 38 15.50 4.73 -2.34
N GLY A 39 14.21 4.41 -2.19
CA GLY A 39 13.69 3.54 -1.14
C GLY A 39 13.33 4.23 0.18
N PHE A 40 13.56 5.54 0.29
CA PHE A 40 13.25 6.31 1.50
C PHE A 40 12.26 7.43 1.25
N CYS A 41 11.51 7.81 2.29
CA CYS A 41 10.66 8.99 2.31
C CYS A 41 11.49 10.22 2.70
N ALA A 42 11.37 11.31 1.94
CA ALA A 42 11.95 12.59 2.35
C ALA A 42 11.21 13.15 3.56
N ASP A 43 11.96 13.72 4.52
CA ASP A 43 11.40 14.47 5.63
C ASP A 43 11.75 15.96 5.45
N PRO A 44 10.80 16.78 4.99
CA PRO A 44 11.04 18.21 4.77
C PRO A 44 11.09 19.04 6.08
N ALA A 45 10.88 18.39 7.24
CA ALA A 45 10.95 19.10 8.53
C ALA A 45 12.37 19.63 8.78
N PRO A 46 12.54 20.94 9.05
CA PRO A 46 13.86 21.49 9.31
C PRO A 46 14.41 20.99 10.65
N ILE A 47 15.66 20.55 10.65
CA ILE A 47 16.44 20.35 11.86
C ILE A 47 17.36 21.56 12.07
N SER A 48 17.48 22.06 13.30
CA SER A 48 18.16 23.33 13.54
C SER A 48 19.06 23.27 14.76
N VAL A 49 20.12 24.10 14.73
CA VAL A 49 21.03 24.33 15.84
C VAL A 49 21.46 25.79 15.86
N TYR A 50 21.53 26.38 17.03
CA TYR A 50 22.15 27.71 17.19
C TYR A 50 23.67 27.54 17.43
N VAL A 51 24.46 28.19 16.60
CA VAL A 51 25.91 28.25 16.71
C VAL A 51 26.28 29.51 17.47
N ASP A 52 27.02 29.33 18.57
CA ASP A 52 27.59 30.43 19.36
C ASP A 52 29.11 30.43 19.19
N THR A 53 29.66 31.49 18.66
CA THR A 53 31.11 31.58 18.43
C THR A 53 31.92 31.73 19.71
N THR A 54 31.26 31.99 20.84
CA THR A 54 31.94 32.00 22.16
C THR A 54 32.22 30.60 22.71
N ASP A 55 31.64 29.57 22.12
CA ASP A 55 31.89 28.15 22.46
C ASP A 55 33.27 27.63 22.00
N GLY A 56 34.08 28.46 21.34
CA GLY A 56 35.41 28.11 20.85
C GLY A 56 35.36 27.15 19.67
N ASP A 57 36.11 26.05 19.72
CA ASP A 57 36.23 25.04 18.68
C ASP A 57 35.21 23.89 18.82
N LYS A 58 34.10 24.12 19.51
CA LYS A 58 33.02 23.14 19.70
C LYS A 58 32.42 22.72 18.38
N GLN A 59 32.27 21.41 18.18
CA GLN A 59 31.52 20.84 17.07
C GLN A 59 30.05 20.67 17.45
N TYR A 60 29.15 21.25 16.65
CA TYR A 60 27.72 21.07 16.77
C TYR A 60 27.31 19.91 15.87
N THR A 61 26.45 18.99 16.37
CA THR A 61 25.92 17.88 15.62
C THR A 61 24.39 17.87 15.69
N VAL A 62 23.75 17.77 14.57
CA VAL A 62 22.30 17.48 14.45
C VAL A 62 22.10 16.20 13.69
N THR A 63 21.04 15.46 14.01
CA THR A 63 20.74 14.16 13.38
C THR A 63 19.39 14.21 12.70
N ALA A 64 19.33 13.80 11.44
CA ALA A 64 18.11 13.52 10.69
C ALA A 64 17.94 12.01 10.51
N ALA A 65 16.71 11.56 10.32
CA ALA A 65 16.41 10.16 10.06
C ALA A 65 15.27 10.04 9.03
N ASN A 66 15.45 9.16 8.05
CA ASN A 66 14.43 8.86 7.07
C ASN A 66 13.82 7.49 7.33
N TYR A 67 12.56 7.36 7.04
CA TYR A 67 11.87 6.07 7.00
C TYR A 67 11.94 5.49 5.60
N GLU A 68 12.01 4.17 5.50
CA GLU A 68 11.81 3.46 4.24
C GLU A 68 10.44 3.78 3.65
N LEU A 69 10.31 3.68 2.34
CA LEU A 69 9.02 3.76 1.66
C LEU A 69 8.09 2.64 2.19
N PRO A 70 6.79 2.91 2.28
CA PRO A 70 5.83 1.92 2.77
C PRO A 70 5.62 0.77 1.77
N SER A 71 5.01 -0.29 2.29
CA SER A 71 4.55 -1.44 1.51
C SER A 71 3.07 -1.68 1.72
N MET A 72 2.42 -2.33 0.74
CA MET A 72 1.05 -2.80 0.82
C MET A 72 0.99 -4.30 0.52
N LYS A 73 0.18 -5.03 1.29
CA LYS A 73 -0.17 -6.41 1.01
C LYS A 73 -1.68 -6.53 0.86
N ILE A 74 -2.14 -7.00 -0.29
CA ILE A 74 -3.53 -7.37 -0.54
C ILE A 74 -3.65 -8.87 -0.30
N ILE A 75 -4.71 -9.28 0.42
CA ILE A 75 -5.01 -10.68 0.72
C ILE A 75 -6.43 -10.95 0.24
N LYS A 76 -6.59 -11.98 -0.58
CA LYS A 76 -7.86 -12.41 -1.13
C LYS A 76 -8.19 -13.83 -0.71
N THR A 77 -9.35 -14.04 -0.10
CA THR A 77 -9.79 -15.33 0.41
C THR A 77 -11.26 -15.62 0.08
N ASP A 78 -11.59 -16.90 0.05
CA ASP A 78 -12.96 -17.39 0.04
C ASP A 78 -13.64 -17.04 1.37
N ALA A 79 -14.83 -16.44 1.29
CA ALA A 79 -15.55 -15.94 2.46
C ALA A 79 -16.11 -17.04 3.38
N GLN A 80 -16.30 -18.25 2.86
CA GLN A 80 -16.82 -19.38 3.63
C GLN A 80 -15.74 -20.27 4.22
N THR A 81 -14.68 -20.51 3.44
CA THR A 81 -13.62 -21.47 3.83
C THR A 81 -12.35 -20.81 4.33
N GLY A 82 -12.13 -19.53 4.02
CA GLY A 82 -10.89 -18.83 4.26
C GLY A 82 -9.75 -19.23 3.31
N ALA A 83 -10.01 -20.11 2.34
CA ALA A 83 -9.01 -20.54 1.36
C ALA A 83 -8.52 -19.37 0.51
N PRO A 84 -7.24 -19.33 0.11
CA PRO A 84 -6.71 -18.28 -0.75
C PRO A 84 -7.34 -18.33 -2.14
N ILE A 85 -7.60 -17.17 -2.74
CA ILE A 85 -8.07 -17.06 -4.12
C ILE A 85 -6.96 -16.43 -4.97
N PRO A 86 -6.21 -17.24 -5.74
CA PRO A 86 -5.22 -16.76 -6.69
C PRO A 86 -5.86 -16.21 -7.96
N GLY A 87 -5.15 -15.35 -8.68
CA GLY A 87 -5.60 -14.84 -9.98
C GLY A 87 -6.64 -13.71 -9.92
N THR A 88 -6.93 -13.17 -8.74
CA THR A 88 -7.79 -12.00 -8.58
C THR A 88 -7.02 -10.74 -8.95
N ALA A 89 -7.59 -9.91 -9.84
CA ALA A 89 -6.98 -8.65 -10.27
C ALA A 89 -7.53 -7.46 -9.47
N PHE A 90 -6.62 -6.58 -9.08
CA PHE A 90 -6.91 -5.34 -8.35
C PHE A 90 -6.31 -4.13 -9.05
N SER A 91 -7.03 -3.00 -9.01
CA SER A 91 -6.45 -1.68 -9.25
C SER A 91 -6.13 -1.00 -7.93
N VAL A 92 -5.00 -0.28 -7.89
CA VAL A 92 -4.51 0.47 -6.74
C VAL A 92 -4.18 1.88 -7.19
N LYS A 93 -4.86 2.88 -6.63
CA LYS A 93 -4.69 4.28 -7.02
C LYS A 93 -4.53 5.16 -5.80
N SER A 94 -3.52 6.04 -5.81
CA SER A 94 -3.38 7.06 -4.78
C SER A 94 -4.46 8.13 -4.92
N VAL A 95 -4.94 8.65 -3.80
CA VAL A 95 -5.95 9.73 -3.78
C VAL A 95 -5.40 11.02 -4.35
N THR A 96 -4.11 11.31 -4.16
CA THR A 96 -3.45 12.48 -4.77
C THR A 96 -3.20 12.32 -6.27
N GLY A 97 -3.37 11.10 -6.82
CA GLY A 97 -3.12 10.78 -8.24
C GLY A 97 -1.64 10.61 -8.59
N SER A 98 -0.74 10.62 -7.60
CA SER A 98 0.71 10.47 -7.80
C SER A 98 1.14 9.05 -8.21
N TYR A 99 0.30 8.05 -7.92
CA TYR A 99 0.63 6.64 -8.16
C TYR A 99 -0.62 5.84 -8.57
N SER A 100 -0.46 4.98 -9.57
CA SER A 100 -1.49 4.03 -10.01
C SER A 100 -0.84 2.76 -10.55
N THR A 101 -1.37 1.61 -10.14
CA THR A 101 -0.90 0.29 -10.62
C THR A 101 -2.04 -0.72 -10.60
N SER A 102 -1.80 -1.86 -11.24
CA SER A 102 -2.66 -3.04 -11.16
C SER A 102 -1.84 -4.23 -10.71
N VAL A 103 -2.49 -5.17 -10.01
CA VAL A 103 -1.83 -6.36 -9.49
C VAL A 103 -2.78 -7.55 -9.52
N THR A 104 -2.20 -8.75 -9.58
CA THR A 104 -2.94 -10.02 -9.52
C THR A 104 -2.41 -10.85 -8.37
N THR A 105 -3.31 -11.48 -7.60
CA THR A 105 -2.93 -12.35 -6.48
C THR A 105 -2.22 -13.61 -6.95
N GLY A 106 -1.14 -13.97 -6.24
CA GLY A 106 -0.39 -15.20 -6.45
C GLY A 106 -1.08 -16.45 -5.90
N SER A 107 -0.39 -17.59 -5.93
CA SER A 107 -0.91 -18.89 -5.50
C SER A 107 -1.35 -18.93 -4.03
N ASP A 108 -0.83 -18.06 -3.20
CA ASP A 108 -1.20 -17.89 -1.79
C ASP A 108 -2.36 -16.91 -1.57
N GLY A 109 -3.01 -16.44 -2.64
CA GLY A 109 -4.08 -15.44 -2.61
C GLY A 109 -3.60 -14.05 -2.22
N SER A 110 -2.31 -13.77 -2.25
CA SER A 110 -1.78 -12.46 -1.88
C SER A 110 -1.06 -11.76 -3.04
N ALA A 111 -1.00 -10.43 -2.94
CA ALA A 111 -0.16 -9.58 -3.78
C ALA A 111 0.51 -8.52 -2.89
N THR A 112 1.82 -8.36 -3.04
CA THR A 112 2.60 -7.41 -2.24
C THR A 112 3.34 -6.46 -3.16
N PHE A 113 3.33 -5.18 -2.82
CA PHE A 113 4.18 -4.15 -3.44
C PHE A 113 4.95 -3.43 -2.35
N SER A 114 6.19 -3.13 -2.64
CA SER A 114 7.08 -2.32 -1.82
C SER A 114 7.47 -1.04 -2.55
N ASP A 115 8.08 -0.14 -1.82
CA ASP A 115 8.67 1.09 -2.36
C ASP A 115 7.66 2.00 -3.09
N ILE A 116 6.43 2.06 -2.57
CA ILE A 116 5.37 2.93 -3.10
C ILE A 116 5.27 4.21 -2.26
N PRO A 117 4.87 5.36 -2.84
CA PRO A 117 4.76 6.61 -2.10
C PRO A 117 3.85 6.50 -0.87
N ALA A 118 4.19 7.19 0.22
CA ALA A 118 3.30 7.34 1.36
C ALA A 118 2.11 8.23 0.96
N ASP A 119 0.91 7.67 0.95
CA ASP A 119 -0.34 8.33 0.54
C ASP A 119 -1.55 7.54 1.06
N VAL A 120 -2.73 8.02 0.77
CA VAL A 120 -3.99 7.28 0.91
C VAL A 120 -4.32 6.63 -0.43
N TYR A 121 -4.61 5.33 -0.40
CA TYR A 121 -4.89 4.54 -1.60
C TYR A 121 -6.30 3.99 -1.59
N VAL A 122 -6.92 3.96 -2.77
CA VAL A 122 -8.14 3.20 -3.05
C VAL A 122 -7.72 1.92 -3.77
N VAL A 123 -8.10 0.79 -3.18
CA VAL A 123 -7.91 -0.56 -3.72
C VAL A 123 -9.25 -1.09 -4.16
N ARG A 124 -9.38 -1.45 -5.43
CA ARG A 124 -10.62 -1.97 -6.04
C ARG A 124 -10.36 -3.31 -6.70
N GLU A 125 -11.26 -4.24 -6.47
CA GLU A 125 -11.29 -5.50 -7.19
C GLU A 125 -11.85 -5.30 -8.59
N GLU A 126 -11.11 -5.73 -9.61
CA GLU A 126 -11.49 -5.61 -11.02
C GLU A 126 -12.03 -6.93 -11.60
N SER A 127 -11.44 -8.05 -11.20
CA SER A 127 -11.89 -9.37 -11.62
C SER A 127 -11.47 -10.46 -10.65
N VAL A 128 -12.24 -11.52 -10.59
CA VAL A 128 -11.98 -12.74 -9.81
C VAL A 128 -12.16 -13.97 -10.71
N PRO A 129 -11.37 -15.05 -10.54
CA PRO A 129 -11.56 -16.27 -11.30
C PRO A 129 -12.87 -17.01 -10.93
N GLU A 130 -13.39 -17.77 -11.86
CA GLU A 130 -14.50 -18.69 -11.59
C GLU A 130 -14.12 -19.71 -10.49
N PRO A 131 -15.03 -20.12 -9.61
CA PRO A 131 -16.48 -19.82 -9.61
C PRO A 131 -16.91 -18.61 -8.75
N TYR A 132 -16.01 -17.70 -8.44
CA TYR A 132 -16.27 -16.57 -7.54
C TYR A 132 -17.02 -15.43 -8.24
N VAL A 133 -17.67 -14.58 -7.42
CA VAL A 133 -18.37 -13.37 -7.85
C VAL A 133 -17.59 -12.15 -7.37
N VAL A 134 -17.31 -11.21 -8.28
CA VAL A 134 -16.64 -9.94 -7.94
C VAL A 134 -17.45 -9.17 -6.92
N SER A 135 -16.83 -8.79 -5.81
CA SER A 135 -17.52 -8.06 -4.73
C SER A 135 -17.83 -6.62 -5.06
N HIS A 136 -17.13 -6.01 -6.05
CA HIS A 136 -17.19 -4.59 -6.42
C HIS A 136 -16.95 -3.62 -5.25
N THR A 137 -16.42 -4.08 -4.14
CA THR A 137 -16.10 -3.25 -2.99
C THR A 137 -14.77 -2.54 -3.20
N GLU A 138 -14.71 -1.28 -2.77
CA GLU A 138 -13.48 -0.52 -2.68
C GLU A 138 -13.05 -0.43 -1.22
N GLN A 139 -11.76 -0.50 -0.97
CA GLN A 139 -11.20 -0.25 0.34
C GLN A 139 -10.17 0.88 0.27
N THR A 140 -10.19 1.72 1.28
CA THR A 140 -9.24 2.82 1.42
C THR A 140 -8.23 2.48 2.49
N VAL A 141 -6.95 2.67 2.19
CA VAL A 141 -5.84 2.39 3.10
C VAL A 141 -4.83 3.53 3.08
N ALA A 142 -4.44 4.00 4.26
CA ALA A 142 -3.37 4.98 4.42
C ALA A 142 -2.03 4.26 4.60
N LEU A 143 -1.08 4.51 3.71
CA LEU A 143 0.27 4.00 3.80
C LEU A 143 1.16 5.00 4.52
N ARG A 144 1.86 4.54 5.54
CA ARG A 144 2.76 5.34 6.37
C ARG A 144 4.21 4.90 6.16
N PRO A 145 5.16 5.84 6.12
CA PRO A 145 6.58 5.53 6.00
C PRO A 145 7.05 4.41 6.93
N GLY A 146 7.86 3.49 6.41
CA GLY A 146 8.45 2.39 7.16
C GLY A 146 7.46 1.31 7.62
N LYS A 147 6.22 1.27 7.07
CA LYS A 147 5.20 0.30 7.47
C LYS A 147 4.65 -0.48 6.28
N THR A 148 4.30 -1.74 6.56
CA THR A 148 3.47 -2.54 5.65
C THR A 148 2.02 -2.48 6.12
N SER A 149 1.10 -2.13 5.22
CA SER A 149 -0.35 -2.15 5.48
C SER A 149 -0.99 -3.33 4.77
N GLU A 150 -1.92 -4.02 5.45
CA GLU A 150 -2.69 -5.11 4.85
C GLU A 150 -4.10 -4.67 4.49
N VAL A 151 -4.59 -5.11 3.32
CA VAL A 151 -5.96 -4.94 2.85
C VAL A 151 -6.54 -6.31 2.52
N ARG A 152 -7.72 -6.64 3.05
CA ARG A 152 -8.31 -7.97 2.94
C ARG A 152 -9.62 -7.91 2.18
N PHE A 153 -9.77 -8.77 1.17
CA PHE A 153 -10.98 -8.97 0.38
C PHE A 153 -11.44 -10.41 0.46
N GLN A 154 -12.77 -10.60 0.45
CA GLN A 154 -13.38 -11.92 0.51
C GLN A 154 -14.49 -12.02 -0.54
N ASP A 155 -14.55 -13.14 -1.27
CA ASP A 155 -15.64 -13.40 -2.19
C ASP A 155 -16.37 -14.71 -1.87
N TYR A 156 -17.59 -14.74 -2.28
CA TYR A 156 -18.42 -15.95 -2.29
C TYR A 156 -18.38 -16.62 -3.65
N GLN A 157 -18.46 -17.94 -3.65
CA GLN A 157 -18.68 -18.69 -4.90
C GLN A 157 -20.12 -18.47 -5.40
N LYS A 158 -20.32 -18.59 -6.70
CA LYS A 158 -21.64 -18.59 -7.30
C LYS A 158 -22.49 -19.72 -6.69
N PRO A 159 -23.76 -19.45 -6.33
CA PRO A 159 -24.63 -20.50 -5.81
C PRO A 159 -24.93 -21.53 -6.91
N GLY A 160 -25.08 -22.78 -6.49
CA GLY A 160 -25.59 -23.84 -7.33
C GLY A 160 -27.10 -24.02 -7.17
N LEU A 161 -27.75 -24.58 -8.20
CA LEU A 161 -29.13 -25.02 -8.15
C LEU A 161 -29.19 -26.51 -8.45
N GLU A 162 -29.84 -27.27 -7.58
CA GLU A 162 -30.10 -28.69 -7.76
C GLU A 162 -31.61 -28.96 -7.82
N ILE A 163 -32.06 -29.75 -8.79
CA ILE A 163 -33.44 -30.21 -8.93
C ILE A 163 -33.47 -31.74 -8.78
N LEU A 164 -34.09 -32.21 -7.70
CA LEU A 164 -34.26 -33.64 -7.48
C LEU A 164 -35.68 -34.08 -7.84
N LYS A 165 -35.82 -34.89 -8.90
CA LYS A 165 -37.09 -35.49 -9.29
C LYS A 165 -37.29 -36.83 -8.61
N LYS A 166 -38.45 -37.00 -7.96
CA LYS A 166 -38.81 -38.23 -7.25
C LYS A 166 -40.18 -38.75 -7.66
N ASN A 167 -40.36 -40.08 -7.58
CA ASN A 167 -41.65 -40.72 -7.65
C ASN A 167 -42.46 -40.40 -6.37
N ILE A 168 -43.65 -39.83 -6.52
CA ILE A 168 -44.45 -39.38 -5.38
C ILE A 168 -44.93 -40.54 -4.49
N ALA A 169 -45.11 -41.74 -5.03
CA ALA A 169 -45.59 -42.89 -4.30
C ALA A 169 -44.48 -43.68 -3.58
N THR A 170 -43.29 -43.75 -4.16
CA THR A 170 -42.18 -44.54 -3.62
C THR A 170 -41.04 -43.70 -2.99
N GLY A 171 -40.97 -42.42 -3.31
CA GLY A 171 -39.86 -41.53 -2.90
C GLY A 171 -38.57 -41.72 -3.70
N GLU A 172 -38.53 -42.72 -4.59
CA GLU A 172 -37.33 -43.04 -5.38
C GLU A 172 -37.02 -41.95 -6.41
N PRO A 173 -35.73 -41.67 -6.72
CA PRO A 173 -35.34 -40.74 -7.77
C PRO A 173 -35.83 -41.21 -9.13
N ILE A 174 -36.20 -40.24 -10.00
CA ILE A 174 -36.61 -40.51 -11.40
C ILE A 174 -35.57 -39.90 -12.32
N GLU A 175 -34.93 -40.75 -13.12
CA GLU A 175 -33.98 -40.34 -14.15
C GLU A 175 -34.65 -40.10 -15.50
N GLY A 176 -33.96 -39.41 -16.43
CA GLY A 176 -34.40 -39.16 -17.79
C GLY A 176 -35.47 -38.08 -17.95
N VAL A 177 -35.78 -37.31 -16.94
CA VAL A 177 -36.73 -36.17 -17.01
C VAL A 177 -36.04 -34.96 -17.59
N THR A 178 -36.61 -34.37 -18.65
CA THR A 178 -36.11 -33.13 -19.24
C THR A 178 -36.78 -31.92 -18.62
N TYR A 179 -36.01 -30.93 -18.26
CA TYR A 179 -36.46 -29.61 -17.80
C TYR A 179 -35.99 -28.53 -18.75
N LEU A 180 -36.84 -27.54 -19.00
CA LEU A 180 -36.41 -26.25 -19.55
C LEU A 180 -36.05 -25.34 -18.38
N ILE A 181 -34.87 -24.76 -18.45
CA ILE A 181 -34.40 -23.79 -17.45
C ILE A 181 -34.31 -22.43 -18.13
N GLU A 182 -35.10 -21.48 -17.69
CA GLU A 182 -35.12 -20.11 -18.22
C GLU A 182 -34.78 -19.16 -17.09
N GLN A 183 -33.92 -18.19 -17.40
CA GLN A 183 -33.71 -17.04 -16.52
C GLN A 183 -34.86 -16.07 -16.76
N ILE A 184 -35.61 -15.74 -15.71
CA ILE A 184 -36.64 -14.71 -15.75
C ILE A 184 -36.02 -13.44 -15.25
N ASP A 185 -35.77 -12.50 -16.17
CA ASP A 185 -35.31 -11.16 -15.80
C ASP A 185 -36.50 -10.46 -15.10
N GLY A 186 -36.21 -10.00 -13.83
CA GLY A 186 -37.19 -9.32 -13.01
C GLY A 186 -37.17 -7.79 -13.21
#